data_e228ccbe6d6196ffe1778eaa81ea90e4
#
_entry.id   e228ccbe6d6196ffe1778eaa81ea90e4
#
_cell.length_a   1.000
_cell.length_b   1.000
_cell.length_c   1.000
_cell.angle_alpha   90.00
_cell.angle_beta   90.00
_cell.angle_gamma   90.00
#
_symmetry.space_group_name_H-M   'P 1'
#
loop_
_entity.id
_entity.type
_entity.pdbx_description
1 polymer ?
#
loop_
_entity_poly.entity_id
_entity_poly.type
_entity_poly.pdbx_seq_one_letter_code
_entity_poly.pdbx_strand_id
1 'polypeptide(L)'
;LEIKGIADGEVAKGIKAYNPILAGQLSREEIESCSKEPAKKLKLLKKIEEVEIKERKRPKYTPLSKRQDRPDAILWLCKNAAELTDGQIAKIVGSTKGTVSLIRKRSYWNFSNLRPRDPVILALCTQEAFQKSLDKAKRRVERERKAKIREEKKAQAASA
;
A
#
# COMPACT_ATOMS: atom_id res chain seq x y z
N LEU A 1 -1.60 -28.42 38.56
CA LEU A 1 -0.72 -27.84 39.57
C LEU A 1 -0.47 -26.34 39.35
N GLU A 2 -0.13 -25.90 38.14
CA GLU A 2 0.17 -24.48 37.83
C GLU A 2 -1.02 -23.52 38.09
N ILE A 3 -2.24 -23.92 37.71
CA ILE A 3 -3.45 -23.09 37.88
C ILE A 3 -3.72 -22.87 39.35
N LYS A 4 -3.56 -23.90 40.18
CA LYS A 4 -3.73 -23.81 41.63
C LYS A 4 -2.68 -22.91 42.27
N GLY A 5 -1.39 -23.05 41.90
CA GLY A 5 -0.32 -22.16 42.37
C GLY A 5 -0.50 -20.71 42.00
N ILE A 6 -1.14 -20.41 40.86
CA ILE A 6 -1.49 -19.04 40.45
C ILE A 6 -2.64 -18.51 41.35
N ALA A 7 -3.67 -19.35 41.61
CA ALA A 7 -4.80 -19.00 42.47
C ALA A 7 -4.37 -18.75 43.93
N ASP A 8 -3.45 -19.57 44.42
CA ASP A 8 -2.91 -19.46 45.80
C ASP A 8 -1.83 -18.33 45.90
N GLY A 9 -1.46 -17.69 44.81
CA GLY A 9 -0.48 -16.60 44.77
C GLY A 9 0.98 -17.01 44.94
N GLU A 10 1.28 -18.29 44.87
CA GLU A 10 2.64 -18.83 45.00
C GLU A 10 3.48 -18.61 43.73
N VAL A 11 2.80 -18.67 42.56
CA VAL A 11 3.44 -18.57 41.23
C VAL A 11 2.91 -17.28 40.56
N ALA A 12 3.76 -16.66 39.75
CA ALA A 12 3.44 -15.51 38.92
C ALA A 12 2.94 -14.27 39.75
N LYS A 13 3.69 -13.90 40.76
CA LYS A 13 3.49 -12.67 41.53
C LYS A 13 3.46 -11.46 40.60
N GLY A 14 2.35 -10.71 40.58
CA GLY A 14 2.18 -9.55 39.71
C GLY A 14 1.10 -9.70 38.63
N ILE A 15 0.51 -10.88 38.48
CA ILE A 15 -0.68 -11.03 37.63
C ILE A 15 -1.85 -10.27 38.31
N LYS A 16 -2.43 -9.32 37.59
CA LYS A 16 -3.61 -8.62 38.04
C LYS A 16 -4.87 -9.43 37.72
N ALA A 17 -5.76 -9.56 38.68
CA ALA A 17 -7.06 -10.19 38.46
C ALA A 17 -7.83 -9.42 37.38
N TYR A 18 -8.35 -10.16 36.42
CA TYR A 18 -9.03 -9.65 35.24
C TYR A 18 -10.44 -10.25 35.14
N ASN A 19 -11.45 -9.41 34.99
CA ASN A 19 -12.80 -9.89 34.86
C ASN A 19 -13.09 -10.38 33.44
N PRO A 20 -13.31 -11.69 33.21
CA PRO A 20 -13.49 -12.26 31.87
C PRO A 20 -14.81 -11.82 31.22
N ILE A 21 -15.80 -11.40 31.97
CA ILE A 21 -17.10 -10.90 31.47
C ILE A 21 -16.89 -9.49 30.89
N LEU A 22 -16.22 -8.61 31.60
CA LEU A 22 -15.90 -7.26 31.12
C LEU A 22 -14.94 -7.29 29.94
N ALA A 23 -14.08 -8.28 29.89
CA ALA A 23 -13.19 -8.53 28.74
C ALA A 23 -13.89 -9.12 27.53
N GLY A 24 -15.16 -9.51 27.62
CA GLY A 24 -15.86 -10.19 26.54
C GLY A 24 -15.31 -11.57 26.19
N GLN A 25 -14.58 -12.21 27.12
CA GLN A 25 -14.03 -13.55 26.91
C GLN A 25 -15.02 -14.66 27.24
N LEU A 26 -15.87 -14.43 28.23
CA LEU A 26 -16.88 -15.38 28.69
C LEU A 26 -18.22 -14.68 28.91
N SER A 27 -19.33 -15.39 28.65
CA SER A 27 -20.65 -14.95 29.04
C SER A 27 -20.95 -15.38 30.46
N ARG A 28 -21.83 -14.63 31.18
CA ARG A 28 -22.28 -15.00 32.51
C ARG A 28 -22.98 -16.35 32.50
N GLU A 29 -23.83 -16.61 31.52
CA GLU A 29 -24.55 -17.86 31.32
C GLU A 29 -23.64 -19.08 31.20
N GLU A 30 -22.54 -18.93 30.47
CA GLU A 30 -21.55 -19.99 30.31
C GLU A 30 -20.84 -20.31 31.62
N ILE A 31 -20.52 -19.30 32.43
CA ILE A 31 -19.91 -19.47 33.74
C ILE A 31 -20.91 -20.20 34.70
N GLU A 32 -22.17 -19.78 34.73
CA GLU A 32 -23.19 -20.40 35.55
C GLU A 32 -23.47 -21.86 35.15
N SER A 33 -23.51 -22.14 33.83
CA SER A 33 -23.70 -23.50 33.32
C SER A 33 -22.55 -24.45 33.69
N CYS A 34 -21.30 -23.96 33.57
CA CYS A 34 -20.14 -24.75 33.95
C CYS A 34 -19.96 -24.88 35.51
N SER A 35 -20.51 -23.96 36.25
CA SER A 35 -20.56 -24.08 37.75
C SER A 35 -21.50 -25.19 38.20
N LYS A 36 -22.60 -25.43 37.48
CA LYS A 36 -23.53 -26.53 37.75
C LYS A 36 -23.01 -27.89 37.29
N GLU A 37 -22.26 -27.91 36.23
CA GLU A 37 -21.71 -29.13 35.58
C GLU A 37 -20.18 -29.10 35.57
N PRO A 38 -19.50 -29.69 36.59
CA PRO A 38 -18.03 -29.61 36.67
C PRO A 38 -17.26 -30.33 35.55
N ALA A 39 -17.94 -31.24 34.84
CA ALA A 39 -17.34 -31.92 33.68
C ALA A 39 -17.32 -31.09 32.40
N LYS A 40 -18.08 -29.98 32.36
CA LYS A 40 -18.20 -29.12 31.18
C LYS A 40 -17.04 -28.14 31.09
N LYS A 41 -16.40 -28.09 29.93
CA LYS A 41 -15.32 -27.14 29.67
C LYS A 41 -15.89 -25.78 29.24
N LEU A 42 -15.35 -24.70 29.79
CA LEU A 42 -15.67 -23.35 29.40
C LEU A 42 -15.37 -23.10 27.91
N LYS A 43 -16.35 -22.56 27.20
CA LYS A 43 -16.19 -22.13 25.81
C LYS A 43 -15.95 -20.64 25.79
N LEU A 44 -14.78 -20.23 25.35
CA LEU A 44 -14.47 -18.82 25.13
C LEU A 44 -15.40 -18.28 24.04
N LEU A 45 -16.01 -17.13 24.29
CA LEU A 45 -16.67 -16.37 23.25
C LEU A 45 -15.60 -16.12 22.17
N LYS A 46 -15.88 -16.57 20.94
CA LYS A 46 -15.04 -16.15 19.80
C LYS A 46 -15.06 -14.62 19.84
N LYS A 47 -13.92 -14.00 20.14
CA LYS A 47 -13.78 -12.57 19.88
C LYS A 47 -14.35 -12.35 18.50
N ILE A 48 -15.38 -11.51 18.40
CA ILE A 48 -15.85 -10.97 17.13
C ILE A 48 -14.56 -10.63 16.40
N GLU A 49 -14.32 -11.37 15.34
CA GLU A 49 -13.07 -11.43 14.56
C GLU A 49 -12.35 -10.11 14.74
N GLU A 50 -11.13 -10.15 15.26
CA GLU A 50 -10.25 -8.99 15.18
C GLU A 50 -10.49 -8.48 13.79
N VAL A 51 -11.22 -7.36 13.68
CA VAL A 51 -11.34 -6.64 12.43
C VAL A 51 -9.90 -6.58 12.02
N GLU A 52 -9.54 -7.39 10.99
CA GLU A 52 -8.20 -7.32 10.43
C GLU A 52 -8.05 -5.85 10.15
N ILE A 53 -7.48 -5.14 11.11
CA ILE A 53 -6.99 -3.79 10.87
C ILE A 53 -5.94 -4.08 9.84
N LYS A 54 -6.39 -4.09 8.56
CA LYS A 54 -5.49 -4.14 7.42
C LYS A 54 -4.47 -3.09 7.75
N GLU A 55 -3.34 -3.55 8.28
CA GLU A 55 -2.26 -2.66 8.67
C GLU A 55 -2.07 -1.76 7.46
N ARG A 56 -2.55 -0.54 7.56
CA ARG A 56 -2.33 0.46 6.51
C ARG A 56 -0.83 0.49 6.40
N LYS A 57 -0.30 -0.16 5.34
CA LYS A 57 1.13 -0.23 5.08
C LYS A 57 1.66 1.18 5.24
N ARG A 58 2.22 1.45 6.42
CA ARG A 58 2.78 2.78 6.72
C ARG A 58 3.76 3.08 5.60
N PRO A 59 3.70 4.27 4.99
CA PRO A 59 4.63 4.60 3.93
C PRO A 59 6.05 4.39 4.47
N LYS A 60 6.84 3.57 3.77
CA LYS A 60 8.21 3.26 4.17
C LYS A 60 8.96 4.59 4.33
N TYR A 61 9.55 4.81 5.51
CA TYR A 61 10.38 5.98 5.74
C TYR A 61 11.49 6.05 4.68
N THR A 62 11.57 7.18 3.99
CA THR A 62 12.65 7.44 3.03
C THR A 62 13.69 8.35 3.70
N PRO A 63 14.93 7.90 3.86
CA PRO A 63 16.01 8.73 4.39
C PRO A 63 16.14 10.06 3.65
N LEU A 64 16.56 11.11 4.34
CA LEU A 64 16.71 12.46 3.78
C LEU A 64 17.61 12.45 2.53
N SER A 65 18.72 11.73 2.58
CA SER A 65 19.67 11.57 1.46
C SER A 65 19.03 11.02 0.19
N LYS A 66 18.00 10.16 0.32
CA LYS A 66 17.29 9.54 -0.81
C LYS A 66 16.03 10.28 -1.24
N ARG A 67 15.67 11.38 -0.58
CA ARG A 67 14.44 12.12 -0.95
C ARG A 67 14.58 12.82 -2.28
N GLN A 68 15.80 13.26 -2.64
CA GLN A 68 16.10 13.91 -3.91
C GLN A 68 16.11 12.92 -5.09
N ASP A 69 16.37 11.65 -4.84
CA ASP A 69 16.44 10.62 -5.89
C ASP A 69 15.11 10.48 -6.65
N ARG A 70 13.96 10.65 -5.98
CA ARG A 70 12.66 10.56 -6.62
C ARG A 70 12.39 11.65 -7.64
N PRO A 71 12.54 12.94 -7.32
CA PRO A 71 12.42 14.01 -8.31
C PRO A 71 13.40 13.87 -9.49
N ASP A 72 14.64 13.45 -9.24
CA ASP A 72 15.66 13.22 -10.27
C ASP A 72 15.23 12.10 -11.24
N ALA A 73 14.69 10.99 -10.70
CA ALA A 73 14.15 9.90 -11.50
C ALA A 73 12.93 10.33 -12.32
N ILE A 74 12.03 11.15 -11.75
CA ILE A 74 10.87 11.68 -12.47
C ILE A 74 11.33 12.52 -13.65
N LEU A 75 12.31 13.39 -13.46
CA LEU A 75 12.85 14.24 -14.52
C LEU A 75 13.45 13.40 -15.65
N TRP A 76 14.17 12.32 -15.31
CA TRP A 76 14.73 11.37 -16.28
C TRP A 76 13.62 10.66 -17.09
N LEU A 77 12.58 10.16 -16.39
CA LEU A 77 11.44 9.49 -17.02
C LEU A 77 10.66 10.43 -17.95
N CYS A 78 10.49 11.69 -17.57
CA CYS A 78 9.84 12.69 -18.42
C CYS A 78 10.63 12.98 -19.70
N LYS A 79 11.97 12.85 -19.66
CA LYS A 79 12.84 13.06 -20.82
C LYS A 79 12.93 11.82 -21.72
N ASN A 80 13.14 10.64 -21.12
CA ASN A 80 13.47 9.41 -21.85
C ASN A 80 12.26 8.51 -22.14
N ALA A 81 11.14 8.71 -21.43
CA ALA A 81 9.94 7.88 -21.54
C ALA A 81 8.68 8.74 -21.61
N ALA A 82 8.62 9.63 -22.61
CA ALA A 82 7.51 10.56 -22.80
C ALA A 82 6.13 9.87 -22.96
N GLU A 83 6.11 8.61 -23.38
CA GLU A 83 4.91 7.79 -23.55
C GLU A 83 4.22 7.43 -22.21
N LEU A 84 4.96 7.53 -21.09
CA LEU A 84 4.42 7.24 -19.76
C LEU A 84 3.49 8.35 -19.29
N THR A 85 2.33 7.95 -18.74
CA THR A 85 1.44 8.89 -18.05
C THR A 85 2.00 9.28 -16.69
N ASP A 86 1.59 10.44 -16.18
CA ASP A 86 1.95 10.92 -14.85
C ASP A 86 1.60 9.89 -13.74
N GLY A 87 0.49 9.15 -13.94
CA GLY A 87 0.10 8.08 -13.01
C GLY A 87 1.00 6.85 -13.06
N GLN A 88 1.55 6.50 -14.21
CA GLN A 88 2.52 5.40 -14.36
C GLN A 88 3.87 5.80 -13.78
N ILE A 89 4.36 7.00 -14.07
CA ILE A 89 5.59 7.54 -13.49
C ILE A 89 5.48 7.59 -11.96
N ALA A 90 4.36 8.10 -11.43
CA ALA A 90 4.12 8.16 -10.00
C ALA A 90 4.18 6.78 -9.31
N LYS A 91 3.67 5.74 -9.97
CA LYS A 91 3.73 4.36 -9.47
C LYS A 91 5.13 3.76 -9.49
N ILE A 92 5.89 4.01 -10.57
CA ILE A 92 7.26 3.50 -10.74
C ILE A 92 8.17 4.07 -9.65
N VAL A 93 8.09 5.38 -9.43
CA VAL A 93 9.00 6.11 -8.52
C VAL A 93 8.47 6.13 -7.07
N GLY A 94 7.20 5.79 -6.85
CA GLY A 94 6.56 5.89 -5.54
C GLY A 94 6.32 7.34 -5.11
N SER A 95 5.89 8.19 -6.05
CA SER A 95 5.59 9.61 -5.85
C SER A 95 4.10 9.91 -6.11
N THR A 96 3.72 11.17 -6.09
CA THR A 96 2.36 11.61 -6.42
C THR A 96 2.25 12.13 -7.85
N LYS A 97 1.06 12.03 -8.46
CA LYS A 97 0.80 12.59 -9.79
C LYS A 97 1.05 14.10 -9.83
N GLY A 98 0.71 14.81 -8.74
CA GLY A 98 0.94 16.25 -8.64
C GLY A 98 2.41 16.62 -8.74
N THR A 99 3.29 15.90 -8.03
CA THR A 99 4.74 16.10 -8.13
C THR A 99 5.27 15.86 -9.54
N VAL A 100 4.79 14.79 -10.21
CA VAL A 100 5.16 14.49 -11.60
C VAL A 100 4.73 15.62 -12.54
N SER A 101 3.49 16.10 -12.41
CA SER A 101 2.98 17.22 -13.21
C SER A 101 3.78 18.51 -13.00
N LEU A 102 4.13 18.83 -11.75
CA LEU A 102 4.96 20.01 -11.45
C LEU A 102 6.36 19.92 -12.10
N ILE A 103 7.00 18.76 -12.05
CA ILE A 103 8.31 18.54 -12.68
C ILE A 103 8.19 18.62 -14.20
N ARG A 104 7.16 18.03 -14.82
CA ARG A 104 6.89 18.10 -16.25
C ARG A 104 6.68 19.54 -16.72
N LYS A 105 5.96 20.35 -15.93
CA LYS A 105 5.73 21.78 -16.18
C LYS A 105 6.91 22.68 -15.78
N ARG A 106 7.98 22.11 -15.23
CA ARG A 106 9.16 22.85 -14.69
C ARG A 106 8.82 23.82 -13.54
N SER A 107 7.68 23.63 -12.90
CA SER A 107 7.20 24.44 -11.77
C SER A 107 7.52 23.83 -10.41
N TYR A 108 8.36 22.82 -10.36
CA TYR A 108 8.80 22.22 -9.11
C TYR A 108 9.75 23.16 -8.37
N TRP A 109 9.53 23.35 -7.06
CA TRP A 109 10.25 24.33 -6.24
C TRP A 109 11.78 24.22 -6.31
N ASN A 110 12.33 23.03 -6.48
CA ASN A 110 13.78 22.78 -6.56
C ASN A 110 14.20 22.29 -7.97
N PHE A 111 13.50 22.74 -9.01
CA PHE A 111 13.74 22.24 -10.38
C PHE A 111 15.17 22.49 -10.87
N SER A 112 15.78 23.63 -10.52
CA SER A 112 17.13 24.02 -10.97
C SER A 112 18.23 23.06 -10.51
N ASN A 113 18.03 22.38 -9.37
CA ASN A 113 19.01 21.47 -8.79
C ASN A 113 18.76 20.01 -9.16
N LEU A 114 17.71 19.71 -9.95
CA LEU A 114 17.39 18.35 -10.36
C LEU A 114 18.39 17.84 -11.40
N ARG A 115 18.91 16.67 -11.17
CA ARG A 115 19.78 15.93 -12.10
C ARG A 115 19.06 14.67 -12.60
N PRO A 116 18.82 14.52 -13.91
CA PRO A 116 18.15 13.35 -14.42
C PRO A 116 18.98 12.09 -14.17
N ARG A 117 18.41 11.13 -13.42
CA ARG A 117 19.03 9.84 -13.09
C ARG A 117 18.05 8.70 -13.35
N ASP A 118 18.58 7.58 -13.81
CA ASP A 118 17.78 6.39 -14.09
C ASP A 118 17.15 5.82 -12.81
N PRO A 119 15.83 5.58 -12.78
CA PRO A 119 15.14 5.02 -11.62
C PRO A 119 15.61 3.63 -11.22
N VAL A 120 16.14 2.84 -12.16
CA VAL A 120 16.68 1.50 -11.89
C VAL A 120 18.01 1.58 -11.16
N ILE A 121 18.90 2.47 -11.58
CA ILE A 121 20.19 2.73 -10.90
C ILE A 121 19.96 3.25 -9.48
N LEU A 122 18.94 4.08 -9.29
CA LEU A 122 18.54 4.58 -7.97
C LEU A 122 17.81 3.54 -7.10
N ALA A 123 17.65 2.31 -7.58
CA ALA A 123 16.92 1.23 -6.92
C ALA A 123 15.48 1.61 -6.49
N LEU A 124 14.84 2.51 -7.24
CA LEU A 124 13.44 2.91 -7.02
C LEU A 124 12.47 1.91 -7.64
N CYS A 125 12.88 1.25 -8.72
CA CYS A 125 12.11 0.18 -9.39
C CYS A 125 13.04 -0.90 -9.95
N THR A 126 12.49 -2.07 -10.21
CA THR A 126 13.18 -3.13 -10.93
C THR A 126 13.12 -2.88 -12.43
N GLN A 127 14.13 -3.35 -13.19
CA GLN A 127 14.16 -3.26 -14.64
C GLN A 127 12.91 -3.89 -15.29
N GLU A 128 12.46 -5.03 -14.76
CA GLU A 128 11.25 -5.71 -15.26
C GLU A 128 9.99 -4.87 -15.08
N ALA A 129 9.82 -4.24 -13.90
CA ALA A 129 8.66 -3.39 -13.62
C ALA A 129 8.65 -2.16 -14.53
N PHE A 130 9.81 -1.58 -14.79
CA PHE A 130 9.98 -0.48 -15.71
C PHE A 130 9.62 -0.90 -17.13
N GLN A 131 10.16 -2.01 -17.64
CA GLN A 131 9.90 -2.53 -18.97
C GLN A 131 8.40 -2.84 -19.17
N LYS A 132 7.76 -3.52 -18.20
CA LYS A 132 6.30 -3.78 -18.24
C LYS A 132 5.48 -2.50 -18.34
N SER A 133 5.92 -1.44 -17.68
CA SER A 133 5.25 -0.13 -17.72
C SER A 133 5.43 0.56 -19.07
N LEU A 134 6.61 0.47 -19.67
CA LEU A 134 6.90 0.97 -21.01
C LEU A 134 6.06 0.25 -22.09
N ASP A 135 6.03 -1.08 -22.05
CA ASP A 135 5.25 -1.86 -22.99
C ASP A 135 3.75 -1.54 -22.91
N LYS A 136 3.25 -1.36 -21.70
CA LYS A 136 1.88 -0.93 -21.49
C LYS A 136 1.61 0.46 -22.06
N ALA A 137 2.55 1.40 -21.90
CA ALA A 137 2.44 2.75 -22.43
C ALA A 137 2.47 2.72 -23.96
N LYS A 138 3.40 2.01 -24.59
CA LYS A 138 3.51 1.83 -26.05
C LYS A 138 2.22 1.27 -26.65
N ARG A 139 1.69 0.19 -26.06
CA ARG A 139 0.42 -0.41 -26.52
C ARG A 139 -0.76 0.57 -26.42
N ARG A 140 -0.78 1.45 -25.40
CA ARG A 140 -1.81 2.48 -25.29
C ARG A 140 -1.67 3.50 -26.40
N VAL A 141 -0.49 4.09 -26.60
CA VAL A 141 -0.23 5.09 -27.64
C VAL A 141 -0.55 4.53 -29.02
N GLU A 142 -0.20 3.28 -29.28
CA GLU A 142 -0.52 2.62 -30.54
C GLU A 142 -2.05 2.46 -30.76
N ARG A 143 -2.79 2.12 -29.71
CA ARG A 143 -4.26 2.04 -29.77
C ARG A 143 -4.87 3.41 -30.05
N GLU A 144 -4.41 4.44 -29.35
CA GLU A 144 -4.87 5.82 -29.54
C GLU A 144 -4.57 6.31 -30.98
N ARG A 145 -3.37 5.99 -31.52
CA ARG A 145 -3.02 6.30 -32.89
C ARG A 145 -3.91 5.59 -33.90
N LYS A 146 -4.15 4.28 -33.71
CA LYS A 146 -5.06 3.52 -34.56
C LYS A 146 -6.49 4.03 -34.52
N ALA A 147 -6.96 4.45 -33.32
CA ALA A 147 -8.29 5.03 -33.14
C ALA A 147 -8.43 6.35 -33.92
N LYS A 148 -7.47 7.27 -33.79
CA LYS A 148 -7.45 8.54 -34.53
C LYS A 148 -7.49 8.36 -36.05
N ILE A 149 -6.64 7.47 -36.58
CA ILE A 149 -6.63 7.16 -38.01
C ILE A 149 -7.99 6.61 -38.48
N ARG A 150 -8.66 5.82 -37.62
CA ARG A 150 -9.98 5.27 -37.93
C ARG A 150 -11.07 6.33 -37.93
N GLU A 151 -10.99 7.29 -37.01
CA GLU A 151 -11.90 8.44 -36.93
C GLU A 151 -11.69 9.39 -38.12
N GLU A 152 -10.45 9.69 -38.48
CA GLU A 152 -10.13 10.52 -39.65
C GLU A 152 -10.64 9.91 -40.96
N LYS A 153 -10.45 8.59 -41.14
CA LYS A 153 -10.99 7.88 -42.30
C LYS A 153 -12.51 7.89 -42.36
N LYS A 154 -13.18 7.77 -41.19
CA LYS A 154 -14.66 7.87 -41.12
C LYS A 154 -15.15 9.30 -41.43
N ALA A 155 -14.46 10.30 -40.93
CA ALA A 155 -14.80 11.70 -41.21
C ALA A 155 -14.63 12.05 -42.70
N GLN A 156 -13.56 11.55 -43.34
CA GLN A 156 -13.35 11.73 -44.79
C GLN A 156 -14.38 10.98 -45.60
N ALA A 157 -14.83 9.80 -45.22
CA ALA A 157 -15.87 9.04 -45.90
C ALA A 157 -17.28 9.63 -45.70
N ALA A 158 -17.49 10.42 -44.66
CA ALA A 158 -18.76 11.10 -44.41
C ALA A 158 -18.87 12.47 -45.13
N SER A 159 -17.76 13.02 -45.59
CA SER A 159 -17.66 14.30 -46.29
C SER A 159 -17.54 14.17 -47.82
N ALA A 160 -17.47 12.94 -48.32
CA ALA A 160 -17.47 12.60 -49.76
C ALA A 160 -18.84 12.07 -50.20
#